data_3f33593ecd46a0e8ef4f184192c7e8bb
#
_entry.id   3f33593ecd46a0e8ef4f184192c7e8bb
#
_cell.length_a   1.000
_cell.length_b   1.000
_cell.length_c   1.000
_cell.angle_alpha   90.00
_cell.angle_beta   90.00
_cell.angle_gamma   90.00
#
_symmetry.space_group_name_H-M   'P 1'
#
loop_
_entity.id
_entity.type
_entity.pdbx_description
1 polymer ?
#
loop_
_entity_poly.entity_id
_entity_poly.type
_entity_poly.pdbx_seq_one_letter_code
_entity_poly.pdbx_strand_id
1 'polypeptide(L)'
;MQVTAVGDATENGKVYKAAQIDNSVKTPLSEQLDWLGLWVSRLSCSIGVAVVVARIVMYLAQYDFCFANVDTLAFIAYILQTLMIAMTLVVVSVPEGLPMAVTLSLAYSMRRMLKTNNLVRKMHACETMGATTVICTDKTGTLTQNRMSVEEACFYRGGEDCKSIVDANKILLDSSDFSIEIKEGIAVNSTASLDFSNPAAPSVLGNPTEGALLLWLHAKGVDYEALREEVKVVEELPFTTDRKYMATVVESALMPGKRMLYVKGAPEIVYDLCASTDGVPSKSAVDAQLKLYQQRAMRTLGFACQEIGDEKVIVDGTIHADKLRFLGITAIADPVRSEVPESIGECLNAGICVKIVTGDTAETAKEIGRQVGLWTDKDTDRNIISGPEFAALTYAQLDALVMDIKIIARARPMDKKRLVEVLQRKNQVVAVTGDGTNDAPALKAAHVGLSMGCLLYTSPSPRD
;
A
#
# COMPACT_ATOMS: atom_id res chain seq x y z
N MET A 1 1.12 31.95 6.71
CA MET A 1 1.88 30.68 6.69
C MET A 1 3.34 31.01 6.98
N GLN A 2 3.97 30.34 7.96
CA GLN A 2 5.39 30.54 8.28
C GLN A 2 6.17 29.33 7.74
N VAL A 3 7.20 29.59 6.93
CA VAL A 3 8.09 28.55 6.41
C VAL A 3 9.04 28.15 7.53
N THR A 4 9.04 26.88 7.92
CA THR A 4 9.86 26.34 9.02
C THR A 4 11.11 25.61 8.54
N ALA A 5 11.13 25.11 7.30
CA ALA A 5 12.27 24.42 6.72
C ALA A 5 12.24 24.53 5.18
N VAL A 6 13.42 24.50 4.54
CA VAL A 6 13.58 24.54 3.07
C VAL A 6 14.59 23.48 2.59
N GLY A 7 14.47 23.03 1.35
CA GLY A 7 15.39 22.08 0.72
C GLY A 7 15.50 20.77 1.48
N ASP A 8 16.71 20.29 1.71
CA ASP A 8 17.01 19.01 2.38
C ASP A 8 16.54 18.95 3.84
N ALA A 9 16.26 20.09 4.48
CA ALA A 9 15.75 20.15 5.84
C ALA A 9 14.23 19.90 5.93
N THR A 10 13.51 19.96 4.80
CA THR A 10 12.08 19.61 4.74
C THR A 10 11.88 18.10 4.92
N GLU A 11 10.67 17.67 5.31
CA GLU A 11 10.35 16.25 5.40
C GLU A 11 10.54 15.54 4.05
N ASN A 12 10.12 16.15 2.94
CA ASN A 12 10.36 15.62 1.59
C ASN A 12 11.86 15.56 1.24
N GLY A 13 12.65 16.57 1.62
CA GLY A 13 14.09 16.58 1.42
C GLY A 13 14.80 15.43 2.17
N LYS A 14 14.38 15.15 3.40
CA LYS A 14 14.89 14.01 4.19
C LYS A 14 14.55 12.67 3.54
N VAL A 15 13.31 12.51 3.05
CA VAL A 15 12.86 11.31 2.33
C VAL A 15 13.69 11.11 1.05
N TYR A 16 13.88 12.17 0.26
CA TYR A 16 14.66 12.12 -0.97
C TYR A 16 16.14 11.76 -0.69
N LYS A 17 16.75 12.38 0.30
CA LYS A 17 18.13 12.07 0.72
C LYS A 17 18.27 10.64 1.23
N ALA A 18 17.32 10.17 2.03
CA ALA A 18 17.30 8.79 2.51
C ALA A 18 17.13 7.77 1.37
N ALA A 19 16.40 8.14 0.31
CA ALA A 19 16.26 7.33 -0.90
C ALA A 19 17.51 7.31 -1.80
N GLN A 20 18.41 8.27 -1.69
CA GLN A 20 19.66 8.32 -2.48
C GLN A 20 20.79 7.46 -1.91
N ILE A 21 20.77 7.16 -0.60
CA ILE A 21 21.83 6.38 0.07
C ILE A 21 21.77 4.95 -0.45
N ASP A 22 22.84 4.52 -1.14
CA ASP A 22 22.94 3.16 -1.69
C ASP A 22 23.55 2.22 -0.62
N ASN A 23 22.71 1.71 0.27
CA ASN A 23 23.06 0.63 1.18
C ASN A 23 22.75 -0.69 0.45
N SER A 24 23.72 -1.25 -0.27
CA SER A 24 23.60 -2.60 -0.82
C SER A 24 23.69 -3.60 0.34
N VAL A 25 22.53 -4.03 0.84
CA VAL A 25 22.46 -5.09 1.84
C VAL A 25 22.89 -6.40 1.18
N LYS A 26 23.86 -7.12 1.76
CA LYS A 26 24.26 -8.45 1.30
C LYS A 26 23.10 -9.41 1.41
N THR A 27 22.94 -10.29 0.41
CA THR A 27 21.88 -11.30 0.45
C THR A 27 22.28 -12.46 1.36
N PRO A 28 21.30 -13.17 1.97
CA PRO A 28 21.59 -14.34 2.82
C PRO A 28 22.40 -15.42 2.10
N LEU A 29 22.14 -15.66 0.82
CA LEU A 29 22.89 -16.63 0.01
C LEU A 29 24.33 -16.16 -0.21
N SER A 30 24.54 -14.87 -0.50
CA SER A 30 25.89 -14.31 -0.66
C SER A 30 26.73 -14.51 0.59
N GLU A 31 26.15 -14.28 1.78
CA GLU A 31 26.84 -14.52 3.06
C GLU A 31 27.15 -16.01 3.27
N GLN A 32 26.22 -16.89 2.95
CA GLN A 32 26.43 -18.35 3.03
C GLN A 32 27.49 -18.83 2.05
N LEU A 33 27.52 -18.29 0.81
CA LEU A 33 28.52 -18.62 -0.20
C LEU A 33 29.91 -18.10 0.22
N ASP A 34 30.02 -16.89 0.73
CA ASP A 34 31.27 -16.35 1.26
C ASP A 34 31.80 -17.23 2.39
N TRP A 35 30.93 -17.63 3.33
CA TRP A 35 31.28 -18.53 4.43
C TRP A 35 31.75 -19.91 3.93
N LEU A 36 31.00 -20.52 2.99
CA LEU A 36 31.36 -21.78 2.38
C LEU A 36 32.72 -21.70 1.67
N GLY A 37 32.94 -20.62 0.90
CA GLY A 37 34.20 -20.36 0.21
C GLY A 37 35.38 -20.28 1.18
N LEU A 38 35.22 -19.59 2.31
CA LEU A 38 36.24 -19.50 3.36
C LEU A 38 36.52 -20.89 3.99
N TRP A 39 35.48 -21.69 4.23
CA TRP A 39 35.65 -23.03 4.80
C TRP A 39 36.36 -23.97 3.84
N VAL A 40 35.96 -24.00 2.59
CA VAL A 40 36.61 -24.82 1.54
C VAL A 40 38.08 -24.41 1.39
N SER A 41 38.35 -23.12 1.30
CA SER A 41 39.73 -22.61 1.18
C SER A 41 40.60 -23.01 2.38
N ARG A 42 40.10 -22.88 3.62
CA ARG A 42 40.83 -23.29 4.84
C ARG A 42 41.10 -24.79 4.85
N LEU A 43 40.09 -25.60 4.50
CA LEU A 43 40.22 -27.06 4.43
C LEU A 43 41.23 -27.47 3.37
N SER A 44 41.17 -26.89 2.17
CA SER A 44 42.09 -27.16 1.08
C SER A 44 43.53 -26.79 1.39
N CYS A 45 43.74 -25.61 2.02
CA CYS A 45 45.06 -25.21 2.51
C CYS A 45 45.60 -26.19 3.56
N SER A 46 44.76 -26.60 4.53
CA SER A 46 45.16 -27.57 5.56
C SER A 46 45.55 -28.90 4.94
N ILE A 47 44.81 -29.41 3.98
CA ILE A 47 45.15 -30.63 3.27
C ILE A 47 46.42 -30.44 2.44
N GLY A 48 46.58 -29.31 1.74
CA GLY A 48 47.80 -28.98 0.99
C GLY A 48 49.04 -28.99 1.86
N VAL A 49 48.98 -28.36 3.04
CA VAL A 49 50.09 -28.38 4.01
C VAL A 49 50.36 -29.79 4.51
N ALA A 50 49.31 -30.55 4.84
CA ALA A 50 49.48 -31.95 5.28
C ALA A 50 50.16 -32.81 4.20
N VAL A 51 49.82 -32.66 2.92
CA VAL A 51 50.45 -33.36 1.78
C VAL A 51 51.93 -32.96 1.67
N VAL A 52 52.25 -31.65 1.78
CA VAL A 52 53.66 -31.18 1.75
C VAL A 52 54.47 -31.78 2.88
N VAL A 53 53.94 -31.75 4.10
CA VAL A 53 54.62 -32.31 5.28
C VAL A 53 54.79 -33.83 5.13
N ALA A 54 53.76 -34.57 4.76
CA ALA A 54 53.80 -36.01 4.58
C ALA A 54 54.86 -36.43 3.50
N ARG A 55 54.86 -35.71 2.39
CA ARG A 55 55.84 -36.00 1.31
C ARG A 55 57.29 -35.67 1.73
N ILE A 56 57.52 -34.61 2.44
CA ILE A 56 58.85 -34.27 3.00
C ILE A 56 59.29 -35.35 3.97
N VAL A 57 58.40 -35.75 4.91
CA VAL A 57 58.71 -36.84 5.86
C VAL A 57 59.02 -38.16 5.13
N MET A 58 58.25 -38.52 4.15
CA MET A 58 58.46 -39.73 3.33
C MET A 58 59.83 -39.70 2.61
N TYR A 59 60.19 -38.54 2.03
CA TYR A 59 61.48 -38.38 1.36
C TYR A 59 62.65 -38.51 2.36
N LEU A 60 62.58 -37.87 3.52
CA LEU A 60 63.61 -37.96 4.56
C LEU A 60 63.69 -39.35 5.16
N ALA A 61 62.63 -40.09 5.29
CA ALA A 61 62.61 -41.48 5.75
C ALA A 61 63.35 -42.43 4.82
N GLN A 62 63.38 -42.16 3.53
CA GLN A 62 64.14 -42.97 2.53
C GLN A 62 65.66 -42.84 2.76
N TYR A 63 66.13 -41.79 3.43
CA TYR A 63 67.54 -41.51 3.74
C TYR A 63 67.85 -41.62 5.24
N ASP A 64 67.09 -42.42 5.99
CA ASP A 64 67.23 -42.64 7.44
C ASP A 64 67.34 -41.34 8.25
N PHE A 65 66.68 -40.28 7.80
CA PHE A 65 66.73 -38.92 8.38
C PHE A 65 68.15 -38.31 8.44
N CYS A 66 69.09 -38.80 7.65
CA CYS A 66 70.46 -38.35 7.60
C CYS A 66 70.71 -37.34 6.48
N PHE A 67 70.74 -36.05 6.77
CA PHE A 67 70.88 -34.96 5.79
C PHE A 67 72.21 -35.02 4.99
N ALA A 68 73.22 -35.70 5.49
CA ALA A 68 74.54 -35.84 4.80
C ALA A 68 74.45 -36.69 3.54
N ASN A 69 73.47 -37.56 3.40
CA ASN A 69 73.31 -38.51 2.28
C ASN A 69 72.29 -37.99 1.22
N VAL A 70 71.73 -36.82 1.42
CA VAL A 70 70.67 -36.28 0.54
C VAL A 70 71.32 -35.42 -0.54
N ASP A 71 71.09 -35.76 -1.78
CA ASP A 71 71.44 -34.91 -2.91
C ASP A 71 70.59 -33.64 -2.90
N THR A 72 71.24 -32.50 -2.67
CA THR A 72 70.56 -31.17 -2.51
C THR A 72 69.77 -30.78 -3.74
N LEU A 73 70.23 -31.12 -4.95
CA LEU A 73 69.57 -30.76 -6.19
C LEU A 73 68.28 -31.60 -6.41
N ALA A 74 68.36 -32.92 -6.12
CA ALA A 74 67.24 -33.83 -6.13
C ALA A 74 66.16 -33.46 -5.09
N PHE A 75 66.59 -33.03 -3.88
CA PHE A 75 65.70 -32.59 -2.83
C PHE A 75 64.92 -31.31 -3.20
N ILE A 76 65.62 -30.31 -3.79
CA ILE A 76 64.97 -29.07 -4.26
C ILE A 76 63.94 -29.41 -5.36
N ALA A 77 64.29 -30.26 -6.32
CA ALA A 77 63.38 -30.67 -7.38
C ALA A 77 62.13 -31.39 -6.82
N TYR A 78 62.29 -32.23 -5.80
CA TYR A 78 61.21 -32.93 -5.10
C TYR A 78 60.28 -31.96 -4.34
N ILE A 79 60.86 -30.96 -3.66
CA ILE A 79 60.10 -29.91 -2.98
C ILE A 79 59.28 -29.12 -4.02
N LEU A 80 59.87 -28.67 -5.12
CA LEU A 80 59.18 -27.92 -6.15
C LEU A 80 58.01 -28.72 -6.72
N GLN A 81 58.23 -30.01 -7.03
CA GLN A 81 57.14 -30.90 -7.50
C GLN A 81 56.04 -31.05 -6.45
N THR A 82 56.38 -31.20 -5.18
CA THR A 82 55.45 -31.31 -4.07
C THR A 82 54.60 -30.02 -3.92
N LEU A 83 55.25 -28.84 -4.02
CA LEU A 83 54.60 -27.55 -3.98
C LEU A 83 53.61 -27.38 -5.17
N MET A 84 54.03 -27.82 -6.38
CA MET A 84 53.13 -27.80 -7.53
C MET A 84 51.88 -28.68 -7.32
N ILE A 85 52.05 -29.88 -6.73
CA ILE A 85 50.91 -30.76 -6.41
C ILE A 85 49.98 -30.10 -5.37
N ALA A 86 50.57 -29.54 -4.32
CA ALA A 86 49.78 -28.83 -3.28
C ALA A 86 49.04 -27.63 -3.84
N MET A 87 49.70 -26.81 -4.68
CA MET A 87 49.03 -25.69 -5.37
C MET A 87 47.88 -26.12 -6.27
N THR A 88 48.12 -27.16 -7.07
CA THR A 88 47.09 -27.73 -7.96
C THR A 88 45.86 -28.19 -7.15
N LEU A 89 46.10 -28.86 -6.01
CA LEU A 89 45.07 -29.37 -5.14
C LEU A 89 44.23 -28.19 -4.54
N VAL A 90 44.89 -27.13 -4.09
CA VAL A 90 44.20 -25.94 -3.57
C VAL A 90 43.40 -25.25 -4.66
N VAL A 91 43.93 -25.04 -5.85
CA VAL A 91 43.28 -24.35 -6.94
C VAL A 91 42.05 -25.15 -7.41
N VAL A 92 42.18 -26.46 -7.61
CA VAL A 92 41.09 -27.34 -8.07
C VAL A 92 39.96 -27.44 -7.02
N SER A 93 40.29 -27.27 -5.74
CA SER A 93 39.31 -27.33 -4.65
C SER A 93 38.39 -26.11 -4.61
N VAL A 94 38.74 -24.98 -5.21
CA VAL A 94 37.89 -23.77 -5.23
C VAL A 94 36.80 -23.97 -6.28
N PRO A 95 35.51 -23.94 -5.89
CA PRO A 95 34.41 -24.20 -6.83
C PRO A 95 34.11 -22.95 -7.69
N GLU A 96 34.97 -22.64 -8.65
CA GLU A 96 34.84 -21.46 -9.54
C GLU A 96 33.53 -21.41 -10.33
N GLY A 97 32.93 -22.59 -10.60
CA GLY A 97 31.67 -22.71 -11.33
C GLY A 97 30.43 -22.35 -10.49
N LEU A 98 30.52 -22.28 -9.15
CA LEU A 98 29.40 -22.07 -8.27
C LEU A 98 28.75 -20.65 -8.42
N PRO A 99 29.50 -19.55 -8.43
CA PRO A 99 28.94 -18.23 -8.68
C PRO A 99 28.27 -18.12 -10.06
N MET A 100 28.86 -18.75 -11.07
CA MET A 100 28.31 -18.76 -12.42
C MET A 100 26.99 -19.54 -12.49
N ALA A 101 26.91 -20.70 -11.85
CA ALA A 101 25.69 -21.53 -11.81
C ALA A 101 24.54 -20.77 -11.07
N VAL A 102 24.86 -20.08 -9.96
CA VAL A 102 23.89 -19.25 -9.22
C VAL A 102 23.38 -18.10 -10.09
N THR A 103 24.28 -17.35 -10.75
CA THR A 103 23.88 -16.22 -11.61
C THR A 103 23.00 -16.68 -12.77
N LEU A 104 23.31 -17.83 -13.37
CA LEU A 104 22.49 -18.39 -14.45
C LEU A 104 21.10 -18.80 -13.96
N SER A 105 21.01 -19.43 -12.78
CA SER A 105 19.75 -19.80 -12.15
C SER A 105 18.90 -18.57 -11.82
N LEU A 106 19.51 -17.52 -11.27
CA LEU A 106 18.83 -16.24 -10.97
C LEU A 106 18.34 -15.55 -12.25
N ALA A 107 19.14 -15.57 -13.32
CA ALA A 107 18.73 -15.03 -14.61
C ALA A 107 17.51 -15.76 -15.20
N TYR A 108 17.47 -17.09 -15.05
CA TYR A 108 16.30 -17.89 -15.44
C TYR A 108 15.07 -17.56 -14.59
N SER A 109 15.22 -17.42 -13.28
CA SER A 109 14.16 -17.04 -12.36
C SER A 109 13.60 -15.65 -12.69
N MET A 110 14.48 -14.68 -12.95
CA MET A 110 14.10 -13.33 -13.39
C MET A 110 13.27 -13.35 -14.69
N ARG A 111 13.67 -14.18 -15.67
CA ARG A 111 12.93 -14.36 -16.93
C ARG A 111 11.53 -14.97 -16.68
N ARG A 112 11.40 -15.87 -15.70
CA ARG A 112 10.12 -16.46 -15.31
C ARG A 112 9.21 -15.44 -14.64
N MET A 113 9.76 -14.61 -13.74
CA MET A 113 9.03 -13.55 -13.08
C MET A 113 8.53 -12.46 -14.05
N LEU A 114 9.32 -12.15 -15.07
CA LEU A 114 8.91 -11.21 -16.12
C LEU A 114 7.65 -11.70 -16.87
N LYS A 115 7.47 -13.01 -17.06
CA LYS A 115 6.26 -13.57 -17.68
C LYS A 115 5.00 -13.40 -16.83
N THR A 116 5.14 -13.17 -15.54
CA THR A 116 4.05 -12.90 -14.58
C THR A 116 3.93 -11.41 -14.26
N ASN A 117 4.39 -10.53 -15.18
CA ASN A 117 4.36 -9.08 -15.05
C ASN A 117 5.17 -8.51 -13.85
N ASN A 118 6.14 -9.28 -13.35
CA ASN A 118 7.04 -8.84 -12.30
C ASN A 118 8.40 -8.43 -12.89
N LEU A 119 8.64 -7.13 -13.05
CA LEU A 119 9.90 -6.59 -13.54
C LEU A 119 10.96 -6.59 -12.43
N VAL A 120 11.93 -7.47 -12.52
CA VAL A 120 13.04 -7.55 -11.58
C VAL A 120 14.18 -6.63 -12.04
N ARG A 121 14.53 -5.64 -11.24
CA ARG A 121 15.65 -4.71 -11.50
C ARG A 121 16.96 -5.16 -10.88
N LYS A 122 16.91 -5.87 -9.75
CA LYS A 122 18.09 -6.42 -9.06
C LYS A 122 17.95 -7.94 -9.03
N MET A 123 18.89 -8.65 -9.68
CA MET A 123 18.84 -10.11 -9.83
C MET A 123 18.79 -10.84 -8.48
N HIS A 124 19.49 -10.35 -7.48
CA HIS A 124 19.49 -10.91 -6.13
C HIS A 124 18.13 -10.85 -5.41
N ALA A 125 17.21 -9.95 -5.83
CA ALA A 125 15.87 -9.91 -5.27
C ALA A 125 15.08 -11.20 -5.48
N CYS A 126 15.30 -11.92 -6.60
CA CYS A 126 14.63 -13.19 -6.88
C CYS A 126 14.94 -14.27 -5.83
N GLU A 127 16.19 -14.28 -5.38
CA GLU A 127 16.68 -15.19 -4.34
C GLU A 127 16.12 -14.82 -2.97
N THR A 128 16.28 -13.55 -2.61
CA THR A 128 15.92 -13.04 -1.29
C THR A 128 14.41 -13.15 -1.04
N MET A 129 13.57 -13.05 -2.09
CA MET A 129 12.11 -13.28 -1.96
C MET A 129 11.80 -14.66 -1.37
N GLY A 130 12.49 -15.71 -1.79
CA GLY A 130 12.29 -17.08 -1.27
C GLY A 130 12.69 -17.25 0.19
N ALA A 131 13.52 -16.36 0.72
CA ALA A 131 13.98 -16.37 2.11
C ALA A 131 13.22 -15.37 3.01
N THR A 132 12.21 -14.67 2.48
CA THR A 132 11.47 -13.63 3.21
C THR A 132 10.74 -14.21 4.41
N THR A 133 10.94 -13.60 5.59
CA THR A 133 10.28 -13.97 6.85
C THR A 133 9.24 -12.94 7.28
N VAL A 134 9.40 -11.68 6.86
CA VAL A 134 8.47 -10.59 7.20
C VAL A 134 8.15 -9.75 5.96
N ILE A 135 6.88 -9.49 5.72
CA ILE A 135 6.40 -8.57 4.68
C ILE A 135 5.81 -7.34 5.35
N CYS A 136 6.35 -6.16 5.07
CA CYS A 136 5.78 -4.88 5.47
C CYS A 136 5.07 -4.28 4.25
N THR A 137 3.75 -4.17 4.33
CA THR A 137 2.91 -3.69 3.21
C THR A 137 2.30 -2.34 3.52
N ASP A 138 2.27 -1.44 2.54
CA ASP A 138 1.39 -0.28 2.60
C ASP A 138 -0.06 -0.71 2.36
N LYS A 139 -1.01 0.12 2.80
CA LYS A 139 -2.43 -0.09 2.58
C LYS A 139 -2.85 0.39 1.18
N THR A 140 -2.64 1.70 0.94
CA THR A 140 -3.18 2.39 -0.23
C THR A 140 -2.46 1.99 -1.51
N GLY A 141 -3.21 1.62 -2.54
CA GLY A 141 -2.64 1.22 -3.84
C GLY A 141 -1.95 -0.15 -3.84
N THR A 142 -1.70 -0.73 -2.66
CA THR A 142 -1.10 -2.07 -2.50
C THR A 142 -2.16 -3.09 -2.09
N LEU A 143 -2.70 -3.00 -0.88
CA LEU A 143 -3.80 -3.86 -0.43
C LEU A 143 -5.15 -3.42 -1.00
N THR A 144 -5.30 -2.13 -1.27
CA THR A 144 -6.49 -1.53 -1.86
C THR A 144 -6.25 -1.08 -3.29
N GLN A 145 -7.34 -0.80 -4.00
CA GLN A 145 -7.29 -0.44 -5.43
C GLN A 145 -6.80 1.00 -5.69
N ASN A 146 -6.65 1.83 -4.65
CA ASN A 146 -6.41 3.28 -4.74
C ASN A 146 -7.47 4.00 -5.58
N ARG A 147 -8.70 3.53 -5.49
CA ARG A 147 -9.84 4.07 -6.22
C ARG A 147 -11.04 4.11 -5.28
N MET A 148 -11.51 5.32 -4.97
CA MET A 148 -12.72 5.47 -4.18
C MET A 148 -13.92 4.92 -4.95
N SER A 149 -14.74 4.11 -4.29
CA SER A 149 -16.00 3.58 -4.81
C SER A 149 -17.12 3.71 -3.77
N VAL A 150 -18.36 3.81 -4.26
CA VAL A 150 -19.54 3.73 -3.40
C VAL A 150 -19.79 2.25 -3.10
N GLU A 151 -19.50 1.85 -1.85
CA GLU A 151 -19.68 0.46 -1.41
C GLU A 151 -21.11 0.20 -0.96
N GLU A 152 -21.63 1.14 -0.19
CA GLU A 152 -22.97 1.05 0.35
C GLU A 152 -23.71 2.38 0.22
N ALA A 153 -25.03 2.31 0.06
CA ALA A 153 -25.88 3.48 0.10
C ALA A 153 -27.22 3.12 0.78
N CYS A 154 -27.68 4.01 1.63
CA CYS A 154 -28.95 3.89 2.33
C CYS A 154 -29.79 5.10 1.99
N PHE A 155 -30.80 4.92 1.12
CA PHE A 155 -31.75 5.96 0.74
C PHE A 155 -33.12 5.70 1.37
N TYR A 156 -33.76 6.77 1.86
CA TYR A 156 -35.02 6.72 2.59
C TYR A 156 -36.16 7.21 1.72
N ARG A 157 -37.03 6.30 1.34
CA ARG A 157 -38.21 6.59 0.49
C ARG A 157 -39.44 6.74 1.37
N GLY A 158 -39.91 7.98 1.54
CA GLY A 158 -41.22 8.24 2.18
C GLY A 158 -41.33 7.87 3.67
N GLY A 159 -40.27 8.07 4.45
CA GLY A 159 -40.27 7.89 5.91
C GLY A 159 -40.22 6.46 6.42
N GLU A 160 -40.07 5.49 5.54
CA GLU A 160 -39.75 4.12 5.97
C GLU A 160 -38.31 4.05 6.48
N ASP A 161 -38.12 3.55 7.69
CA ASP A 161 -36.79 3.23 8.21
C ASP A 161 -36.14 2.24 7.24
N CYS A 162 -34.93 2.56 6.77
CA CYS A 162 -34.15 1.65 5.95
C CYS A 162 -33.80 0.41 6.77
N LYS A 163 -34.51 -0.68 6.54
CA LYS A 163 -34.36 -1.91 7.31
C LYS A 163 -33.19 -2.78 6.90
N SER A 164 -32.51 -2.42 5.80
CA SER A 164 -31.36 -3.18 5.30
C SER A 164 -30.32 -2.24 4.70
N ILE A 165 -29.06 -2.47 5.07
CA ILE A 165 -27.91 -1.91 4.35
C ILE A 165 -27.98 -2.45 2.93
N VAL A 166 -28.13 -1.56 1.96
CA VAL A 166 -28.26 -1.96 0.55
C VAL A 166 -26.89 -1.79 -0.08
N ASP A 167 -26.33 -2.89 -0.59
CA ASP A 167 -25.16 -2.85 -1.46
C ASP A 167 -25.43 -1.87 -2.60
N ALA A 168 -24.57 -0.87 -2.77
CA ALA A 168 -24.72 0.18 -3.77
C ALA A 168 -24.89 -0.39 -5.20
N ASN A 169 -24.32 -1.57 -5.46
CA ASN A 169 -24.46 -2.25 -6.74
C ASN A 169 -25.87 -2.80 -6.99
N LYS A 170 -26.66 -3.04 -5.96
CA LYS A 170 -28.03 -3.57 -6.06
C LYS A 170 -29.10 -2.48 -6.14
N ILE A 171 -28.75 -1.23 -5.91
CA ILE A 171 -29.69 -0.11 -6.04
C ILE A 171 -30.04 0.07 -7.53
N LEU A 172 -31.31 0.02 -7.82
CA LEU A 172 -31.85 0.33 -9.15
C LEU A 172 -32.25 1.80 -9.15
N LEU A 173 -31.68 2.56 -10.08
CA LEU A 173 -32.09 3.94 -10.36
C LEU A 173 -33.08 3.93 -11.52
N ASP A 174 -34.36 3.78 -11.20
CA ASP A 174 -35.48 3.77 -12.16
C ASP A 174 -35.88 5.21 -12.56
N SER A 175 -37.04 5.34 -13.17
CA SER A 175 -37.63 6.63 -13.58
C SER A 175 -38.57 7.23 -12.52
N SER A 176 -38.54 6.76 -11.28
CA SER A 176 -39.29 7.36 -10.17
C SER A 176 -38.74 8.72 -9.79
N ASP A 177 -39.56 9.62 -9.29
CA ASP A 177 -39.17 10.96 -8.86
C ASP A 177 -38.02 10.89 -7.83
N PHE A 178 -38.07 9.93 -6.93
CA PHE A 178 -37.01 9.69 -5.94
C PHE A 178 -35.66 9.31 -6.57
N SER A 179 -35.68 8.44 -7.57
CA SER A 179 -34.45 8.07 -8.30
C SER A 179 -33.93 9.23 -9.16
N ILE A 180 -34.85 10.04 -9.70
CA ILE A 180 -34.53 11.26 -10.45
C ILE A 180 -33.80 12.25 -9.54
N GLU A 181 -34.31 12.51 -8.34
CA GLU A 181 -33.68 13.42 -7.36
C GLU A 181 -32.25 12.99 -6.97
N ILE A 182 -32.02 11.68 -6.83
CA ILE A 182 -30.70 11.14 -6.54
C ILE A 182 -29.74 11.33 -7.73
N LYS A 183 -30.18 10.96 -8.94
CA LYS A 183 -29.36 11.06 -10.17
C LYS A 183 -28.95 12.50 -10.43
N GLU A 184 -29.94 13.39 -10.51
CA GLU A 184 -29.73 14.79 -10.81
C GLU A 184 -28.92 15.45 -9.68
N GLY A 185 -29.29 15.21 -8.41
CA GLY A 185 -28.57 15.78 -7.26
C GLY A 185 -27.11 15.38 -7.19
N ILE A 186 -26.74 14.13 -7.52
CA ILE A 186 -25.35 13.70 -7.60
C ILE A 186 -24.63 14.32 -8.81
N ALA A 187 -25.29 14.33 -9.97
CA ALA A 187 -24.69 14.83 -11.21
C ALA A 187 -24.39 16.33 -11.13
N VAL A 188 -25.37 17.15 -10.72
CA VAL A 188 -25.26 18.62 -10.78
C VAL A 188 -24.55 19.23 -9.57
N ASN A 189 -24.70 18.63 -8.39
CA ASN A 189 -24.08 19.11 -7.17
C ASN A 189 -22.73 18.44 -6.94
N SER A 190 -21.80 18.57 -7.91
CA SER A 190 -20.46 17.99 -7.85
C SER A 190 -19.46 18.79 -8.70
N THR A 191 -18.27 19.01 -8.16
CA THR A 191 -17.16 19.70 -8.83
C THR A 191 -16.23 18.74 -9.57
N ALA A 192 -16.31 17.43 -9.33
CA ALA A 192 -15.53 16.42 -10.02
C ALA A 192 -16.06 16.15 -11.44
N SER A 193 -15.21 15.58 -12.27
CA SER A 193 -15.55 15.05 -13.60
C SER A 193 -14.84 13.71 -13.84
N LEU A 194 -15.28 12.98 -14.86
CA LEU A 194 -14.64 11.74 -15.28
C LEU A 194 -13.90 11.96 -16.60
N ASP A 195 -12.72 11.38 -16.71
CA ASP A 195 -11.97 11.29 -17.95
C ASP A 195 -12.18 9.92 -18.58
N PHE A 196 -12.75 9.92 -19.79
CA PHE A 196 -13.03 8.73 -20.59
C PHE A 196 -11.95 8.41 -21.62
N SER A 197 -10.73 8.96 -21.49
CA SER A 197 -9.61 8.61 -22.37
C SER A 197 -9.38 7.09 -22.44
N ASN A 198 -9.72 6.37 -21.36
CA ASN A 198 -9.84 4.91 -21.35
C ASN A 198 -11.29 4.52 -21.00
N PRO A 199 -12.16 4.22 -21.99
CA PRO A 199 -13.55 3.89 -21.73
C PRO A 199 -13.79 2.68 -20.82
N ALA A 200 -12.85 1.72 -20.80
CA ALA A 200 -12.94 0.53 -19.94
C ALA A 200 -12.65 0.82 -18.47
N ALA A 201 -11.95 1.93 -18.17
CA ALA A 201 -11.56 2.31 -16.82
C ALA A 201 -11.50 3.86 -16.71
N PRO A 202 -12.63 4.55 -16.63
CA PRO A 202 -12.65 6.01 -16.51
C PRO A 202 -11.92 6.47 -15.26
N SER A 203 -11.15 7.56 -15.37
CA SER A 203 -10.42 8.16 -14.26
C SER A 203 -11.14 9.37 -13.71
N VAL A 204 -10.93 9.67 -12.41
CA VAL A 204 -11.56 10.80 -11.73
C VAL A 204 -10.67 12.02 -11.84
N LEU A 205 -11.24 13.13 -12.30
CA LEU A 205 -10.63 14.46 -12.26
C LEU A 205 -11.30 15.28 -11.14
N GLY A 206 -10.51 15.77 -10.20
CA GLY A 206 -11.00 16.54 -9.07
C GLY A 206 -11.10 15.75 -7.76
N ASN A 207 -12.14 15.98 -6.97
CA ASN A 207 -12.30 15.35 -5.65
C ASN A 207 -12.62 13.84 -5.79
N PRO A 208 -11.78 12.94 -5.24
CA PRO A 208 -12.00 11.49 -5.37
C PRO A 208 -13.31 10.99 -4.76
N THR A 209 -13.81 11.64 -3.70
CA THR A 209 -15.07 11.26 -3.05
C THR A 209 -16.29 11.58 -3.95
N GLU A 210 -16.27 12.73 -4.62
CA GLU A 210 -17.28 13.11 -5.60
C GLU A 210 -17.18 12.26 -6.86
N GLY A 211 -15.94 12.01 -7.32
CA GLY A 211 -15.69 11.13 -8.46
C GLY A 211 -16.22 9.71 -8.25
N ALA A 212 -16.17 9.19 -7.02
CA ALA A 212 -16.76 7.88 -6.70
C ALA A 212 -18.28 7.85 -6.95
N LEU A 213 -19.00 8.94 -6.64
CA LEU A 213 -20.42 9.07 -6.93
C LEU A 213 -20.71 9.10 -8.43
N LEU A 214 -19.90 9.84 -9.20
CA LEU A 214 -20.04 9.92 -10.66
C LEU A 214 -19.75 8.57 -11.33
N LEU A 215 -18.72 7.87 -10.87
CA LEU A 215 -18.41 6.50 -11.31
C LEU A 215 -19.56 5.53 -11.01
N TRP A 216 -20.18 5.69 -9.85
CA TRP A 216 -21.35 4.90 -9.46
C TRP A 216 -22.54 5.18 -10.38
N LEU A 217 -22.85 6.44 -10.70
CA LEU A 217 -23.87 6.80 -11.66
C LEU A 217 -23.59 6.22 -13.05
N HIS A 218 -22.35 6.36 -13.52
CA HIS A 218 -21.92 5.81 -14.81
C HIS A 218 -22.09 4.29 -14.87
N ALA A 219 -21.71 3.56 -13.80
CA ALA A 219 -21.91 2.12 -13.69
C ALA A 219 -23.41 1.72 -13.71
N LYS A 220 -24.31 2.63 -13.32
CA LYS A 220 -25.76 2.46 -13.40
C LYS A 220 -26.36 2.86 -14.77
N GLY A 221 -25.51 3.21 -15.73
CA GLY A 221 -25.94 3.63 -17.07
C GLY A 221 -26.53 5.04 -17.14
N VAL A 222 -26.22 5.89 -16.15
CA VAL A 222 -26.63 7.30 -16.14
C VAL A 222 -25.54 8.14 -16.76
N ASP A 223 -25.87 8.86 -17.81
CA ASP A 223 -25.02 9.87 -18.43
C ASP A 223 -25.11 11.17 -17.62
N TYR A 224 -24.15 11.37 -16.73
CA TYR A 224 -24.13 12.55 -15.87
C TYR A 224 -23.70 13.82 -16.62
N GLU A 225 -22.98 13.71 -17.76
CA GLU A 225 -22.56 14.86 -18.55
C GLU A 225 -23.77 15.44 -19.30
N ALA A 226 -24.55 14.57 -19.95
CA ALA A 226 -25.79 14.99 -20.57
C ALA A 226 -26.74 15.66 -19.55
N LEU A 227 -26.87 15.10 -18.34
CA LEU A 227 -27.67 15.73 -17.29
C LEU A 227 -27.16 17.12 -16.88
N ARG A 228 -25.84 17.31 -16.84
CA ARG A 228 -25.25 18.64 -16.52
C ARG A 228 -25.45 19.67 -17.63
N GLU A 229 -25.43 19.22 -18.88
CA GLU A 229 -25.65 20.10 -20.05
C GLU A 229 -27.11 20.55 -20.17
N GLU A 230 -28.03 19.66 -19.84
CA GLU A 230 -29.48 19.93 -19.93
C GLU A 230 -30.03 20.78 -18.76
N VAL A 231 -29.35 20.74 -17.60
CA VAL A 231 -29.77 21.41 -16.38
C VAL A 231 -29.22 22.84 -16.33
N LYS A 232 -30.07 23.81 -16.02
CA LYS A 232 -29.65 25.17 -15.78
C LYS A 232 -29.40 25.43 -14.31
N VAL A 233 -28.15 25.66 -13.94
CA VAL A 233 -27.77 26.08 -12.58
C VAL A 233 -28.17 27.54 -12.34
N VAL A 234 -28.94 27.76 -11.27
CA VAL A 234 -29.47 29.08 -10.87
C VAL A 234 -28.61 29.70 -9.74
N GLU A 235 -28.32 28.94 -8.71
CA GLU A 235 -27.49 29.33 -7.58
C GLU A 235 -26.56 28.18 -7.16
N GLU A 236 -25.39 28.52 -6.69
CA GLU A 236 -24.42 27.54 -6.19
C GLU A 236 -23.79 28.01 -4.88
N LEU A 237 -23.68 27.11 -3.92
CA LEU A 237 -22.99 27.30 -2.65
C LEU A 237 -21.84 26.28 -2.57
N PRO A 238 -20.58 26.69 -2.83
CA PRO A 238 -19.45 25.80 -2.82
C PRO A 238 -19.19 25.18 -1.44
N PHE A 239 -18.54 24.01 -1.40
CA PHE A 239 -18.14 23.35 -0.18
C PHE A 239 -17.12 24.20 0.59
N THR A 240 -17.31 24.31 1.92
CA THR A 240 -16.27 24.84 2.83
C THR A 240 -16.09 23.91 4.02
N THR A 241 -14.89 23.89 4.58
CA THR A 241 -14.56 23.06 5.75
C THR A 241 -15.33 23.45 7.00
N ASP A 242 -15.76 24.71 7.11
CA ASP A 242 -16.52 25.22 8.24
C ASP A 242 -17.98 24.78 8.17
N ARG A 243 -18.60 24.88 6.99
CA ARG A 243 -19.98 24.45 6.76
C ARG A 243 -20.14 22.95 6.60
N LYS A 244 -19.14 22.28 6.02
CA LYS A 244 -19.13 20.85 5.70
C LYS A 244 -20.26 20.38 4.77
N TYR A 245 -20.86 21.26 4.01
CA TYR A 245 -21.82 20.96 2.95
C TYR A 245 -21.67 21.92 1.78
N MET A 246 -22.24 21.51 0.65
CA MET A 246 -22.42 22.29 -0.56
C MET A 246 -23.86 22.17 -1.02
N ALA A 247 -24.34 23.14 -1.81
CA ALA A 247 -25.69 23.16 -2.32
C ALA A 247 -25.74 23.75 -3.73
N THR A 248 -26.66 23.28 -4.53
CA THR A 248 -26.89 23.78 -5.90
C THR A 248 -28.38 23.88 -6.15
N VAL A 249 -28.81 25.03 -6.66
CA VAL A 249 -30.17 25.28 -7.12
C VAL A 249 -30.20 25.16 -8.62
N VAL A 250 -31.12 24.35 -9.13
CA VAL A 250 -31.21 24.09 -10.57
C VAL A 250 -32.66 24.17 -11.06
N GLU A 251 -32.83 24.53 -12.32
CA GLU A 251 -34.06 24.23 -13.07
C GLU A 251 -33.92 22.79 -13.59
N SER A 252 -34.72 21.86 -13.03
CA SER A 252 -34.58 20.43 -13.30
C SER A 252 -34.86 20.08 -14.74
N ALA A 253 -33.97 19.31 -15.38
CA ALA A 253 -34.19 18.77 -16.71
C ALA A 253 -35.13 17.54 -16.67
N LEU A 254 -35.01 16.73 -15.61
CA LEU A 254 -35.77 15.50 -15.44
C LEU A 254 -37.19 15.74 -14.87
N MET A 255 -37.41 16.90 -14.24
CA MET A 255 -38.70 17.36 -13.72
C MET A 255 -39.04 18.75 -14.30
N PRO A 256 -39.53 18.83 -15.56
CA PRO A 256 -39.73 20.09 -16.26
C PRO A 256 -40.64 21.06 -15.49
N GLY A 257 -40.21 22.31 -15.38
CA GLY A 257 -40.92 23.37 -14.69
C GLY A 257 -40.73 23.41 -13.16
N LYS A 258 -39.91 22.54 -12.61
CA LYS A 258 -39.55 22.56 -11.18
C LYS A 258 -38.15 23.11 -10.96
N ARG A 259 -38.02 23.91 -9.92
CA ARG A 259 -36.69 24.29 -9.37
C ARG A 259 -36.37 23.42 -8.19
N MET A 260 -35.22 22.84 -8.19
CA MET A 260 -34.75 21.94 -7.13
C MET A 260 -33.50 22.49 -6.43
N LEU A 261 -33.54 22.46 -5.12
CA LEU A 261 -32.37 22.66 -4.28
C LEU A 261 -31.79 21.28 -3.92
N TYR A 262 -30.55 21.03 -4.26
CA TYR A 262 -29.80 19.84 -3.87
C TYR A 262 -28.72 20.20 -2.87
N VAL A 263 -28.66 19.47 -1.76
CA VAL A 263 -27.66 19.64 -0.70
C VAL A 263 -26.89 18.35 -0.51
N LYS A 264 -25.56 18.45 -0.43
CA LYS A 264 -24.65 17.33 -0.18
C LYS A 264 -23.59 17.74 0.84
N GLY A 265 -23.28 16.87 1.79
CA GLY A 265 -22.26 17.15 2.81
C GLY A 265 -22.11 16.09 3.88
N ALA A 266 -21.57 16.48 5.03
CA ALA A 266 -21.53 15.61 6.20
C ALA A 266 -22.94 15.21 6.63
N PRO A 267 -23.24 13.90 6.74
CA PRO A 267 -24.61 13.44 6.94
C PRO A 267 -25.29 14.02 8.17
N GLU A 268 -24.56 14.18 9.27
CA GLU A 268 -25.05 14.81 10.49
C GLU A 268 -25.47 16.27 10.29
N ILE A 269 -24.72 17.02 9.49
CA ILE A 269 -25.02 18.43 9.19
C ILE A 269 -26.21 18.51 8.23
N VAL A 270 -26.20 17.69 7.16
CA VAL A 270 -27.27 17.67 6.16
C VAL A 270 -28.60 17.25 6.80
N TYR A 271 -28.55 16.28 7.72
CA TYR A 271 -29.75 15.85 8.47
C TYR A 271 -30.29 16.96 9.38
N ASP A 272 -29.41 17.67 10.09
CA ASP A 272 -29.82 18.77 10.98
C ASP A 272 -30.38 19.98 10.21
N LEU A 273 -30.01 20.15 8.92
CA LEU A 273 -30.63 21.14 8.02
C LEU A 273 -32.03 20.70 7.54
N CYS A 274 -32.35 19.42 7.57
CA CYS A 274 -33.66 18.91 7.20
C CYS A 274 -34.60 19.14 8.38
N ALA A 275 -35.43 20.19 8.31
CA ALA A 275 -36.46 20.43 9.31
C ALA A 275 -37.39 19.20 9.38
N SER A 276 -38.02 19.01 10.54
CA SER A 276 -38.94 17.91 10.84
C SER A 276 -40.12 17.87 9.87
N THR A 277 -39.88 17.30 8.70
CA THR A 277 -40.91 17.01 7.68
C THR A 277 -41.38 15.58 7.85
N ASP A 278 -42.68 15.35 7.70
CA ASP A 278 -43.24 14.02 7.65
C ASP A 278 -42.48 13.17 6.62
N GLY A 279 -41.95 12.05 7.06
CA GLY A 279 -41.25 11.13 6.17
C GLY A 279 -39.71 11.16 6.30
N VAL A 280 -39.12 11.90 7.22
CA VAL A 280 -37.69 11.85 7.54
C VAL A 280 -37.43 10.67 8.51
N PRO A 281 -36.39 9.86 8.30
CA PRO A 281 -36.04 8.77 9.22
C PRO A 281 -35.71 9.34 10.61
N SER A 282 -35.90 8.53 11.66
CA SER A 282 -35.56 8.96 13.01
C SER A 282 -34.04 9.25 13.11
N LYS A 283 -33.67 10.29 13.86
CA LYS A 283 -32.24 10.63 14.07
C LYS A 283 -31.45 9.43 14.62
N SER A 284 -32.07 8.63 15.48
CA SER A 284 -31.46 7.41 16.01
C SER A 284 -31.14 6.36 14.94
N ALA A 285 -31.97 6.21 13.92
CA ALA A 285 -31.72 5.30 12.80
C ALA A 285 -30.55 5.80 11.93
N VAL A 286 -30.51 7.09 11.64
CA VAL A 286 -29.43 7.74 10.87
C VAL A 286 -28.12 7.63 11.64
N ASP A 287 -28.10 7.96 12.94
CA ASP A 287 -26.91 7.88 13.78
C ASP A 287 -26.39 6.44 13.92
N ALA A 288 -27.29 5.46 14.05
CA ALA A 288 -26.91 4.06 14.09
C ALA A 288 -26.24 3.61 12.76
N GLN A 289 -26.79 4.04 11.63
CA GLN A 289 -26.22 3.74 10.32
C GLN A 289 -24.86 4.42 10.11
N LEU A 290 -24.74 5.68 10.50
CA LEU A 290 -23.48 6.42 10.46
C LEU A 290 -22.40 5.76 11.30
N LYS A 291 -22.76 5.30 12.50
CA LYS A 291 -21.85 4.60 13.40
C LYS A 291 -21.31 3.30 12.77
N LEU A 292 -22.16 2.55 12.08
CA LEU A 292 -21.74 1.35 11.35
C LEU A 292 -20.74 1.69 10.24
N TYR A 293 -21.01 2.72 9.44
CA TYR A 293 -20.09 3.15 8.39
C TYR A 293 -18.77 3.69 8.95
N GLN A 294 -18.81 4.46 10.04
CA GLN A 294 -17.63 4.98 10.72
C GLN A 294 -16.77 3.85 11.33
N GLN A 295 -17.39 2.82 11.92
CA GLN A 295 -16.69 1.64 12.45
C GLN A 295 -15.94 0.89 11.35
N ARG A 296 -16.47 0.90 10.12
CA ARG A 296 -15.85 0.32 8.92
C ARG A 296 -14.94 1.32 8.19
N ALA A 297 -14.66 2.47 8.84
CA ALA A 297 -13.78 3.51 8.32
C ALA A 297 -14.15 4.03 6.91
N MET A 298 -15.43 3.98 6.57
CA MET A 298 -15.96 4.51 5.31
C MET A 298 -16.16 6.03 5.40
N ARG A 299 -15.94 6.73 4.30
CA ARG A 299 -16.33 8.13 4.17
C ARG A 299 -17.81 8.20 3.84
N THR A 300 -18.54 9.05 4.56
CA THR A 300 -19.98 9.17 4.39
C THR A 300 -20.36 10.52 3.82
N LEU A 301 -21.34 10.53 2.91
CA LEU A 301 -21.99 11.73 2.39
C LEU A 301 -23.50 11.61 2.55
N GLY A 302 -24.11 12.64 3.11
CA GLY A 302 -25.55 12.80 3.20
C GLY A 302 -26.08 13.64 2.05
N PHE A 303 -27.31 13.34 1.64
CA PHE A 303 -28.02 14.01 0.55
C PHE A 303 -29.38 14.48 1.01
N ALA A 304 -29.76 15.67 0.55
CA ALA A 304 -31.10 16.22 0.75
C ALA A 304 -31.55 17.02 -0.47
N CYS A 305 -32.83 17.14 -0.64
CA CYS A 305 -33.41 17.98 -1.68
C CYS A 305 -34.70 18.66 -1.24
N GLN A 306 -35.03 19.75 -1.94
CA GLN A 306 -36.30 20.46 -1.79
C GLN A 306 -36.75 21.07 -3.13
N GLU A 307 -38.02 20.95 -3.46
CA GLU A 307 -38.62 21.75 -4.53
C GLU A 307 -38.82 23.18 -4.02
N ILE A 308 -38.32 24.18 -4.76
CA ILE A 308 -38.36 25.58 -4.40
C ILE A 308 -39.09 26.42 -5.45
N GLY A 309 -39.58 27.57 -5.02
CA GLY A 309 -40.17 28.57 -5.91
C GLY A 309 -39.13 29.48 -6.55
N ASP A 310 -39.54 30.68 -6.93
CA ASP A 310 -38.67 31.71 -7.52
C ASP A 310 -37.83 32.49 -6.46
N GLU A 311 -37.98 32.17 -5.19
CA GLU A 311 -37.31 32.85 -4.09
C GLU A 311 -35.81 32.45 -4.02
N LYS A 312 -34.98 33.40 -3.60
CA LYS A 312 -33.59 33.11 -3.29
C LYS A 312 -33.48 32.29 -2.01
N VAL A 313 -32.88 31.12 -2.11
CA VAL A 313 -32.70 30.22 -0.97
C VAL A 313 -31.27 30.22 -0.42
N ILE A 314 -30.30 30.73 -1.19
CA ILE A 314 -28.93 30.89 -0.71
C ILE A 314 -28.70 32.37 -0.42
N VAL A 315 -28.62 32.71 0.87
CA VAL A 315 -28.42 34.08 1.34
C VAL A 315 -27.26 34.09 2.35
N ASP A 316 -26.33 35.04 2.19
CA ASP A 316 -25.18 35.21 3.06
C ASP A 316 -24.35 33.93 3.30
N GLY A 317 -24.29 33.06 2.28
CA GLY A 317 -23.53 31.82 2.36
C GLY A 317 -24.18 30.72 3.22
N THR A 318 -25.49 30.85 3.49
CA THR A 318 -26.31 29.85 4.21
C THR A 318 -27.54 29.49 3.40
N ILE A 319 -28.09 28.30 3.68
CA ILE A 319 -29.33 27.82 3.05
C ILE A 319 -30.51 28.23 3.93
N HIS A 320 -31.52 28.85 3.34
CA HIS A 320 -32.79 29.16 3.94
C HIS A 320 -33.87 28.30 3.24
N ALA A 321 -34.10 27.10 3.78
CA ALA A 321 -35.03 26.13 3.21
C ALA A 321 -35.86 25.50 4.33
N ASP A 322 -37.18 25.60 4.24
CA ASP A 322 -38.09 25.18 5.32
C ASP A 322 -38.58 23.74 5.21
N LYS A 323 -38.42 23.12 4.03
CA LYS A 323 -38.95 21.78 3.72
C LYS A 323 -37.88 20.87 3.10
N LEU A 324 -36.64 21.03 3.53
CA LEU A 324 -35.55 20.20 3.05
C LEU A 324 -35.76 18.75 3.48
N ARG A 325 -35.83 17.82 2.52
CA ARG A 325 -36.06 16.40 2.73
C ARG A 325 -34.74 15.63 2.66
N PHE A 326 -34.44 14.87 3.70
CA PHE A 326 -33.28 13.99 3.73
C PHE A 326 -33.48 12.80 2.80
N LEU A 327 -32.59 12.61 1.81
CA LEU A 327 -32.66 11.52 0.83
C LEU A 327 -31.94 10.26 1.32
N GLY A 328 -30.80 10.43 1.98
CA GLY A 328 -30.03 9.27 2.43
C GLY A 328 -28.53 9.53 2.59
N ILE A 329 -27.81 8.44 2.76
CA ILE A 329 -26.37 8.42 3.03
C ILE A 329 -25.70 7.47 2.04
N THR A 330 -24.57 7.88 1.48
CA THR A 330 -23.65 6.97 0.78
C THR A 330 -22.39 6.76 1.61
N ALA A 331 -21.90 5.53 1.58
CA ALA A 331 -20.65 5.12 2.20
C ALA A 331 -19.62 4.79 1.12
N ILE A 332 -18.50 5.47 1.16
CA ILE A 332 -17.47 5.47 0.13
C ILE A 332 -16.17 4.97 0.77
N ALA A 333 -15.56 3.99 0.15
CA ALA A 333 -14.29 3.41 0.59
C ALA A 333 -13.37 3.15 -0.59
N ASP A 334 -12.10 2.90 -0.29
CA ASP A 334 -11.13 2.33 -1.23
C ASP A 334 -11.12 0.82 -1.03
N PRO A 335 -11.72 0.03 -1.93
CA PRO A 335 -11.94 -1.40 -1.73
C PRO A 335 -10.62 -2.17 -1.70
N VAL A 336 -10.59 -3.22 -0.88
CA VAL A 336 -9.52 -4.21 -0.90
C VAL A 336 -9.53 -4.94 -2.24
N ARG A 337 -8.35 -5.23 -2.79
CA ARG A 337 -8.24 -6.06 -3.99
C ARG A 337 -8.72 -7.48 -3.70
N SER A 338 -9.45 -8.07 -4.63
CA SER A 338 -10.09 -9.40 -4.46
C SER A 338 -9.10 -10.53 -4.16
N GLU A 339 -7.89 -10.44 -4.69
CA GLU A 339 -6.82 -11.44 -4.54
C GLU A 339 -6.03 -11.33 -3.23
N VAL A 340 -6.12 -10.21 -2.52
CA VAL A 340 -5.29 -9.93 -1.33
C VAL A 340 -5.61 -10.82 -0.14
N PRO A 341 -6.87 -11.09 0.24
CA PRO A 341 -7.17 -11.94 1.39
C PRO A 341 -6.60 -13.35 1.24
N GLU A 342 -6.71 -13.95 0.05
CA GLU A 342 -6.15 -15.27 -0.24
C GLU A 342 -4.62 -15.25 -0.15
N SER A 343 -3.97 -14.26 -0.79
CA SER A 343 -2.50 -14.11 -0.78
C SER A 343 -1.93 -13.90 0.62
N ILE A 344 -2.61 -13.11 1.47
CA ILE A 344 -2.20 -12.94 2.88
C ILE A 344 -2.36 -14.25 3.66
N GLY A 345 -3.46 -14.99 3.41
CA GLY A 345 -3.67 -16.31 3.99
C GLY A 345 -2.54 -17.29 3.64
N GLU A 346 -2.11 -17.31 2.38
CA GLU A 346 -0.96 -18.12 1.94
C GLU A 346 0.34 -17.72 2.64
N CYS A 347 0.62 -16.42 2.75
CA CYS A 347 1.79 -15.92 3.47
C CYS A 347 1.79 -16.36 4.94
N LEU A 348 0.67 -16.20 5.64
CA LEU A 348 0.54 -16.59 7.05
C LEU A 348 0.69 -18.12 7.23
N ASN A 349 0.11 -18.92 6.32
CA ASN A 349 0.24 -20.38 6.33
C ASN A 349 1.69 -20.83 6.06
N ALA A 350 2.43 -20.07 5.28
CA ALA A 350 3.87 -20.30 5.04
C ALA A 350 4.75 -19.85 6.22
N GLY A 351 4.17 -19.29 7.31
CA GLY A 351 4.91 -18.79 8.46
C GLY A 351 5.52 -17.40 8.26
N ILE A 352 5.15 -16.69 7.20
CA ILE A 352 5.61 -15.33 6.93
C ILE A 352 4.76 -14.34 7.74
N CYS A 353 5.40 -13.47 8.52
CA CYS A 353 4.72 -12.42 9.25
C CYS A 353 4.36 -11.26 8.31
N VAL A 354 3.08 -10.90 8.22
CA VAL A 354 2.63 -9.74 7.48
C VAL A 354 2.37 -8.58 8.43
N LYS A 355 2.82 -7.36 8.06
CA LYS A 355 2.63 -6.13 8.84
C LYS A 355 2.08 -5.03 7.92
N ILE A 356 1.01 -4.35 8.36
CA ILE A 356 0.45 -3.19 7.65
C ILE A 356 1.07 -1.92 8.22
N VAL A 357 1.59 -1.07 7.34
CA VAL A 357 2.20 0.22 7.72
C VAL A 357 1.60 1.32 6.87
N THR A 358 0.71 2.11 7.45
CA THR A 358 -0.10 3.08 6.70
C THR A 358 -0.11 4.46 7.36
N GLY A 359 -0.32 5.50 6.54
CA GLY A 359 -0.60 6.86 7.00
C GLY A 359 -2.02 7.05 7.55
N ASP A 360 -2.91 6.08 7.37
CA ASP A 360 -4.31 6.14 7.81
C ASP A 360 -4.47 6.01 9.33
N THR A 361 -5.72 6.22 9.78
CA THR A 361 -6.07 6.06 11.21
C THR A 361 -6.03 4.59 11.64
N ALA A 362 -5.95 4.37 12.95
CA ALA A 362 -5.92 3.05 13.54
C ALA A 362 -7.19 2.24 13.21
N GLU A 363 -8.34 2.90 13.22
CA GLU A 363 -9.63 2.30 12.92
C GLU A 363 -9.69 1.79 11.49
N THR A 364 -9.28 2.64 10.52
CA THR A 364 -9.21 2.25 9.10
C THR A 364 -8.26 1.09 8.89
N ALA A 365 -7.09 1.12 9.52
CA ALA A 365 -6.08 0.08 9.37
C ALA A 365 -6.52 -1.26 10.01
N LYS A 366 -7.21 -1.21 11.16
CA LYS A 366 -7.81 -2.39 11.79
C LYS A 366 -8.89 -3.02 10.89
N GLU A 367 -9.75 -2.19 10.30
CA GLU A 367 -10.82 -2.68 9.44
C GLU A 367 -10.27 -3.36 8.17
N ILE A 368 -9.30 -2.73 7.50
CA ILE A 368 -8.61 -3.38 6.38
C ILE A 368 -7.91 -4.67 6.84
N GLY A 369 -7.27 -4.64 8.01
CA GLY A 369 -6.65 -5.81 8.61
C GLY A 369 -7.64 -6.97 8.82
N ARG A 370 -8.90 -6.69 9.20
CA ARG A 370 -9.98 -7.69 9.32
C ARG A 370 -10.38 -8.24 7.95
N GLN A 371 -10.61 -7.36 6.98
CA GLN A 371 -11.02 -7.75 5.62
C GLN A 371 -9.99 -8.65 4.93
N VAL A 372 -8.71 -8.43 5.19
CA VAL A 372 -7.62 -9.24 4.62
C VAL A 372 -7.24 -10.45 5.49
N GLY A 373 -7.90 -10.65 6.64
CA GLY A 373 -7.66 -11.79 7.54
C GLY A 373 -6.41 -11.68 8.41
N LEU A 374 -5.75 -10.51 8.46
CA LEU A 374 -4.58 -10.26 9.30
C LEU A 374 -4.96 -9.94 10.75
N TRP A 375 -6.04 -9.17 10.94
CA TRP A 375 -6.54 -8.78 12.25
C TRP A 375 -7.70 -9.67 12.66
N THR A 376 -7.59 -10.31 13.82
CA THR A 376 -8.55 -11.27 14.36
C THR A 376 -9.06 -10.84 15.73
N ASP A 377 -10.11 -11.49 16.26
CA ASP A 377 -10.63 -11.21 17.59
C ASP A 377 -9.66 -11.54 18.74
N LYS A 378 -8.57 -12.24 18.44
CA LYS A 378 -7.48 -12.53 19.39
C LYS A 378 -6.51 -11.38 19.54
N ASP A 379 -6.52 -10.44 18.60
CA ASP A 379 -5.60 -9.30 18.58
C ASP A 379 -6.09 -8.20 19.52
N THR A 380 -5.13 -7.56 20.16
CA THR A 380 -5.36 -6.52 21.16
C THR A 380 -4.66 -5.23 20.75
N ASP A 381 -4.83 -4.17 21.52
CA ASP A 381 -4.15 -2.89 21.27
C ASP A 381 -2.61 -2.99 21.35
N ARG A 382 -2.05 -4.11 21.81
CA ARG A 382 -0.60 -4.39 21.74
C ARG A 382 -0.12 -4.70 20.32
N ASN A 383 -1.02 -5.14 19.44
CA ASN A 383 -0.71 -5.49 18.06
C ASN A 383 -0.81 -4.30 17.09
N ILE A 384 -1.20 -3.14 17.59
CA ILE A 384 -1.26 -1.89 16.84
C ILE A 384 -0.56 -0.76 17.58
N ILE A 385 0.14 0.09 16.84
CA ILE A 385 0.81 1.26 17.38
C ILE A 385 0.66 2.44 16.42
N SER A 386 0.62 3.66 16.95
CA SER A 386 0.66 4.86 16.11
C SER A 386 2.10 5.22 15.72
N GLY A 387 2.29 5.87 14.55
CA GLY A 387 3.59 6.36 14.10
C GLY A 387 4.32 7.25 15.12
N PRO A 388 3.65 8.25 15.73
CA PRO A 388 4.28 9.06 16.78
C PRO A 388 4.75 8.25 18.00
N GLU A 389 3.95 7.29 18.48
CA GLU A 389 4.35 6.38 19.55
C GLU A 389 5.53 5.50 19.14
N PHE A 390 5.46 4.91 17.93
CA PHE A 390 6.55 4.10 17.37
C PHE A 390 7.85 4.90 17.25
N ALA A 391 7.77 6.17 16.84
CA ALA A 391 8.92 7.05 16.73
C ALA A 391 9.54 7.42 18.09
N ALA A 392 8.73 7.48 19.16
CA ALA A 392 9.19 7.81 20.52
C ALA A 392 9.90 6.64 21.23
N LEU A 393 9.65 5.39 20.82
CA LEU A 393 10.27 4.21 21.44
C LEU A 393 11.77 4.15 21.15
N THR A 394 12.54 3.70 22.13
CA THR A 394 13.95 3.37 21.95
C THR A 394 14.13 2.07 21.14
N TYR A 395 15.31 1.85 20.58
CA TYR A 395 15.60 0.61 19.85
C TYR A 395 15.43 -0.64 20.73
N ALA A 396 15.81 -0.59 22.01
CA ALA A 396 15.65 -1.72 22.93
C ALA A 396 14.18 -2.07 23.18
N GLN A 397 13.30 -1.06 23.30
CA GLN A 397 11.86 -1.27 23.43
C GLN A 397 11.23 -1.82 22.13
N LEU A 398 11.66 -1.30 20.98
CA LEU A 398 11.23 -1.81 19.68
C LEU A 398 11.67 -3.25 19.45
N ASP A 399 12.90 -3.61 19.83
CA ASP A 399 13.40 -4.98 19.73
C ASP A 399 12.52 -5.99 20.51
N ALA A 400 11.88 -5.56 21.61
CA ALA A 400 10.97 -6.41 22.37
C ALA A 400 9.58 -6.54 21.74
N LEU A 401 9.08 -5.47 21.10
CA LEU A 401 7.68 -5.37 20.67
C LEU A 401 7.46 -5.59 19.17
N VAL A 402 8.49 -5.39 18.35
CA VAL A 402 8.34 -5.29 16.88
C VAL A 402 7.74 -6.53 16.24
N MET A 403 7.96 -7.72 16.80
CA MET A 403 7.39 -8.95 16.25
C MET A 403 5.89 -9.05 16.51
N ASP A 404 5.40 -8.57 17.65
CA ASP A 404 3.99 -8.62 18.03
C ASP A 404 3.15 -7.56 17.32
N ILE A 405 3.78 -6.45 16.90
CA ILE A 405 3.09 -5.38 16.17
C ILE A 405 2.69 -5.89 14.79
N LYS A 406 1.40 -5.86 14.48
CA LYS A 406 0.81 -6.18 13.17
C LYS A 406 0.53 -4.93 12.33
N ILE A 407 0.16 -3.83 12.99
CA ILE A 407 -0.28 -2.59 12.32
C ILE A 407 0.45 -1.39 12.89
N ILE A 408 0.99 -0.54 12.02
CA ILE A 408 1.46 0.81 12.36
C ILE A 408 0.58 1.81 11.62
N ALA A 409 -0.23 2.54 12.37
CA ALA A 409 -1.15 3.56 11.86
C ALA A 409 -0.53 4.95 11.92
N ARG A 410 -0.93 5.88 11.03
CA ARG A 410 -0.35 7.24 10.92
C ARG A 410 1.17 7.24 10.83
N ALA A 411 1.72 6.22 10.17
CA ALA A 411 3.16 6.07 9.94
C ALA A 411 3.67 7.13 8.94
N ARG A 412 4.82 7.69 9.24
CA ARG A 412 5.58 8.55 8.32
C ARG A 412 6.54 7.70 7.49
N PRO A 413 7.03 8.19 6.36
CA PRO A 413 8.02 7.47 5.54
C PRO A 413 9.24 6.97 6.31
N MET A 414 9.73 7.78 7.25
CA MET A 414 10.88 7.41 8.09
C MET A 414 10.56 6.34 9.13
N ASP A 415 9.31 6.26 9.61
CA ASP A 415 8.87 5.20 10.52
C ASP A 415 8.83 3.85 9.80
N LYS A 416 8.42 3.82 8.52
CA LYS A 416 8.48 2.65 7.65
C LYS A 416 9.92 2.14 7.50
N LYS A 417 10.88 3.04 7.22
CA LYS A 417 12.30 2.71 7.13
C LYS A 417 12.83 2.15 8.46
N ARG A 418 12.53 2.83 9.57
CA ARG A 418 12.97 2.41 10.91
C ARG A 418 12.44 1.02 11.28
N LEU A 419 11.19 0.70 10.93
CA LEU A 419 10.64 -0.64 11.11
C LEU A 419 11.49 -1.70 10.41
N VAL A 420 11.84 -1.45 9.15
CA VAL A 420 12.70 -2.35 8.36
C VAL A 420 14.04 -2.56 9.06
N GLU A 421 14.70 -1.49 9.49
CA GLU A 421 16.00 -1.55 10.18
C GLU A 421 15.92 -2.36 11.49
N VAL A 422 14.85 -2.18 12.27
CA VAL A 422 14.65 -2.93 13.53
C VAL A 422 14.42 -4.42 13.25
N LEU A 423 13.62 -4.77 12.24
CA LEU A 423 13.39 -6.16 11.85
C LEU A 423 14.67 -6.84 11.34
N GLN A 424 15.47 -6.12 10.55
CA GLN A 424 16.77 -6.62 10.07
C GLN A 424 17.75 -6.89 11.23
N ARG A 425 17.78 -6.03 12.24
CA ARG A 425 18.56 -6.26 13.47
C ARG A 425 18.14 -7.52 14.24
N LYS A 426 16.88 -7.94 14.05
CA LYS A 426 16.33 -9.20 14.55
C LYS A 426 16.63 -10.40 13.64
N ASN A 427 17.53 -10.25 12.69
CA ASN A 427 17.85 -11.26 11.67
C ASN A 427 16.64 -11.70 10.83
N GLN A 428 15.64 -10.80 10.65
CA GLN A 428 14.53 -11.07 9.76
C GLN A 428 14.88 -10.68 8.33
N VAL A 429 14.48 -11.51 7.38
CA VAL A 429 14.54 -11.16 5.96
C VAL A 429 13.28 -10.40 5.59
N VAL A 430 13.43 -9.10 5.37
CA VAL A 430 12.30 -8.16 5.23
C VAL A 430 12.04 -7.84 3.77
N ALA A 431 10.80 -8.07 3.33
CA ALA A 431 10.25 -7.52 2.10
C ALA A 431 9.36 -6.32 2.42
N VAL A 432 9.39 -5.31 1.56
CA VAL A 432 8.51 -4.13 1.64
C VAL A 432 7.75 -3.99 0.34
N THR A 433 6.45 -3.76 0.43
CA THR A 433 5.61 -3.40 -0.72
C THR A 433 5.09 -1.98 -0.56
N GLY A 434 5.07 -1.21 -1.63
CA GLY A 434 4.59 0.16 -1.65
C GLY A 434 4.32 0.66 -3.05
N ASP A 435 3.58 1.76 -3.19
CA ASP A 435 3.11 2.29 -4.47
C ASP A 435 3.73 3.64 -4.83
N GLY A 436 4.42 4.31 -3.90
CA GLY A 436 4.79 5.68 -4.08
C GLY A 436 6.18 6.09 -3.60
N THR A 437 6.48 7.35 -3.85
CA THR A 437 7.72 8.01 -3.42
C THR A 437 7.86 8.04 -1.89
N ASN A 438 6.75 8.01 -1.17
CA ASN A 438 6.72 7.97 0.29
C ASN A 438 7.33 6.70 0.86
N ASP A 439 7.27 5.58 0.13
CA ASP A 439 7.80 4.29 0.55
C ASP A 439 9.25 4.06 0.13
N ALA A 440 9.79 4.94 -0.74
CA ALA A 440 11.12 4.78 -1.30
C ALA A 440 12.24 4.54 -0.26
N PRO A 441 12.27 5.22 0.91
CA PRO A 441 13.29 4.94 1.93
C PRO A 441 13.18 3.52 2.52
N ALA A 442 11.97 3.01 2.71
CA ALA A 442 11.72 1.67 3.25
C ALA A 442 11.99 0.59 2.19
N LEU A 443 11.50 0.81 0.95
CA LEU A 443 11.77 -0.08 -0.19
C LEU A 443 13.26 -0.27 -0.44
N LYS A 444 14.05 0.79 -0.28
CA LYS A 444 15.50 0.77 -0.49
C LYS A 444 16.26 0.15 0.68
N ALA A 445 15.78 0.30 1.91
CA ALA A 445 16.37 -0.29 3.10
C ALA A 445 16.08 -1.79 3.24
N ALA A 446 14.99 -2.27 2.66
CA ALA A 446 14.58 -3.67 2.71
C ALA A 446 15.52 -4.60 1.92
N HIS A 447 15.53 -5.89 2.29
CA HIS A 447 16.20 -6.92 1.49
C HIS A 447 15.53 -7.08 0.12
N VAL A 448 14.19 -6.97 0.07
CA VAL A 448 13.39 -6.96 -1.15
C VAL A 448 12.43 -5.79 -1.11
N GLY A 449 12.55 -4.85 -2.04
CA GLY A 449 11.60 -3.77 -2.25
C GLY A 449 10.74 -4.06 -3.48
N LEU A 450 9.41 -4.09 -3.30
CA LEU A 450 8.42 -4.33 -4.35
C LEU A 450 7.62 -3.05 -4.57
N SER A 451 7.79 -2.42 -5.73
CA SER A 451 6.98 -1.27 -6.12
C SER A 451 5.83 -1.71 -7.00
N MET A 452 4.61 -1.30 -6.63
CA MET A 452 3.41 -1.60 -7.42
C MET A 452 3.41 -0.77 -8.70
N GLY A 453 3.30 -1.45 -9.87
CA GLY A 453 3.52 -0.84 -11.19
C GLY A 453 2.42 0.10 -11.70
N CYS A 454 1.30 0.22 -11.02
CA CYS A 454 0.16 1.02 -11.50
C CYS A 454 0.38 2.54 -11.47
N LEU A 455 1.40 3.05 -10.76
CA LEU A 455 1.70 4.48 -10.69
C LEU A 455 3.01 4.89 -11.39
N LEU A 456 3.86 3.92 -11.76
CA LEU A 456 5.16 4.21 -12.40
C LEU A 456 5.04 4.65 -13.86
N TYR A 457 3.90 4.37 -14.52
CA TYR A 457 3.65 4.79 -15.90
C TYR A 457 3.05 6.21 -16.03
N THR A 458 2.55 6.78 -14.94
CA THR A 458 1.91 8.11 -14.94
C THR A 458 2.78 9.20 -14.30
N SER A 459 3.90 8.83 -13.67
CA SER A 459 4.87 9.81 -13.18
C SER A 459 5.93 10.00 -14.27
N PRO A 460 5.98 11.16 -14.95
CA PRO A 460 7.06 11.45 -15.89
C PRO A 460 8.39 11.30 -15.17
N SER A 461 9.30 10.53 -15.75
CA SER A 461 10.66 10.45 -15.26
C SER A 461 11.26 11.85 -15.26
N PRO A 462 11.99 12.30 -14.23
CA PRO A 462 12.69 13.57 -14.26
C PRO A 462 13.77 13.65 -15.37
N ARG A 463 13.85 12.65 -16.23
CA ARG A 463 14.82 12.53 -17.34
C ARG A 463 14.17 12.47 -18.72
N ASP A 464 12.84 12.56 -18.82
CA ASP A 464 12.13 12.68 -20.12
C ASP A 464 11.72 14.13 -20.37
#